data_d750a40403517db283788cb612049bc2
#
_entry.id   d750a40403517db283788cb612049bc2
#
_cell.length_a   1.000
_cell.length_b   1.000
_cell.length_c   1.000
_cell.angle_alpha   90.00
_cell.angle_beta   90.00
_cell.angle_gamma   90.00
#
_symmetry.space_group_name_H-M   'P 1'
#
loop_
_entity.id
_entity.type
_entity.pdbx_description
1 polymer ?
#
loop_
_entity_poly.entity_id
_entity_poly.type
_entity_poly.pdbx_seq_one_letter_code
_entity_poly.pdbx_strand_id
1 'polypeptide(L)'
;MAKQWDEYAVDWDKDPATAVFAQSVFDQLTQLVDLNGTRVLDFGCGTGLLSQKISHLAKEIIALDISEGMIEELDKKELPNVEPVVDILSRGLAAQHPAFRNQFDLVVASSVCGFIPNLQDTVSLIYTLLENDGTFVHWDWYLESDNEDYGVSQQRSENVLSAAGFAVVEVSTPFSIDTPQGELKVLMGVGRKQALPDL
;
A
#
# COMPACT_ATOMS: atom_id res chain seq x y z
N MET A 1 -14.87 4.73 10.26
CA MET A 1 -13.81 4.70 9.25
C MET A 1 -14.28 3.99 7.98
N ALA A 2 -14.61 2.68 7.96
CA ALA A 2 -15.10 1.99 6.77
C ALA A 2 -16.27 2.69 6.06
N LYS A 3 -17.35 3.00 6.78
CA LYS A 3 -18.54 3.69 6.23
C LYS A 3 -18.26 5.04 5.55
N GLN A 4 -17.21 5.72 5.95
CA GLN A 4 -16.81 6.99 5.32
C GLN A 4 -16.23 6.73 3.93
N TRP A 5 -15.45 5.67 3.76
CA TRP A 5 -14.88 5.28 2.48
C TRP A 5 -15.93 4.72 1.52
N ASP A 6 -16.94 3.99 2.05
CA ASP A 6 -18.07 3.51 1.24
C ASP A 6 -18.79 4.64 0.50
N GLU A 7 -18.93 5.83 1.14
CA GLU A 7 -19.57 7.00 0.55
C GLU A 7 -18.77 7.58 -0.63
N TYR A 8 -17.46 7.42 -0.65
CA TYR A 8 -16.60 7.93 -1.74
C TYR A 8 -16.39 6.94 -2.89
N ALA A 9 -16.66 5.66 -2.67
CA ALA A 9 -16.25 4.58 -3.57
C ALA A 9 -16.71 4.77 -5.03
N VAL A 10 -17.99 5.08 -5.24
CA VAL A 10 -18.61 5.21 -6.58
C VAL A 10 -18.01 6.37 -7.40
N ASP A 11 -17.53 7.41 -6.73
CA ASP A 11 -16.98 8.61 -7.37
C ASP A 11 -15.45 8.65 -7.35
N TRP A 12 -14.79 7.71 -6.64
CA TRP A 12 -13.35 7.69 -6.43
C TRP A 12 -12.54 7.71 -7.73
N ASP A 13 -12.88 6.83 -8.66
CA ASP A 13 -12.19 6.70 -9.94
C ASP A 13 -12.52 7.85 -10.92
N LYS A 14 -13.54 8.68 -10.62
CA LYS A 14 -13.93 9.82 -11.44
C LYS A 14 -13.09 11.06 -11.15
N ASP A 15 -12.43 11.11 -9.99
CA ASP A 15 -11.52 12.20 -9.66
C ASP A 15 -10.20 12.03 -10.43
N PRO A 16 -9.84 12.98 -11.30
CA PRO A 16 -8.58 12.93 -12.03
C PRO A 16 -7.35 12.85 -11.14
N ALA A 17 -7.40 13.41 -9.93
CA ALA A 17 -6.26 13.40 -9.01
C ALA A 17 -5.95 11.98 -8.50
N THR A 18 -6.97 11.14 -8.27
CA THR A 18 -6.75 9.74 -7.86
C THR A 18 -6.09 8.92 -8.96
N ALA A 19 -6.48 9.13 -10.22
CA ALA A 19 -5.88 8.46 -11.37
C ALA A 19 -4.43 8.89 -11.59
N VAL A 20 -4.14 10.20 -11.45
CA VAL A 20 -2.76 10.74 -11.54
C VAL A 20 -1.90 10.20 -10.40
N PHE A 21 -2.42 10.17 -9.16
CA PHE A 21 -1.74 9.60 -8.02
C PHE A 21 -1.36 8.13 -8.26
N ALA A 22 -2.33 7.30 -8.65
CA ALA A 22 -2.11 5.88 -8.92
C ALA A 22 -1.12 5.65 -10.08
N GLN A 23 -1.11 6.52 -11.11
CA GLN A 23 -0.13 6.45 -12.19
C GLN A 23 1.28 6.80 -11.70
N SER A 24 1.41 7.88 -10.93
CA SER A 24 2.72 8.29 -10.38
C SER A 24 3.30 7.24 -9.44
N VAL A 25 2.44 6.61 -8.60
CA VAL A 25 2.83 5.49 -7.74
C VAL A 25 3.32 4.30 -8.57
N PHE A 26 2.59 3.92 -9.62
CA PHE A 26 2.98 2.83 -10.51
C PHE A 26 4.31 3.09 -11.20
N ASP A 27 4.53 4.32 -11.70
CA ASP A 27 5.78 4.73 -12.36
C ASP A 27 6.97 4.66 -11.40
N GLN A 28 6.79 5.05 -10.14
CA GLN A 28 7.82 4.90 -9.10
C GLN A 28 8.07 3.42 -8.75
N LEU A 29 7.00 2.65 -8.58
CA LEU A 29 7.09 1.24 -8.20
C LEU A 29 7.87 0.41 -9.23
N THR A 30 7.61 0.61 -10.52
CA THR A 30 8.30 -0.11 -11.60
C THR A 30 9.78 0.22 -11.74
N GLN A 31 10.23 1.34 -11.18
CA GLN A 31 11.66 1.69 -11.09
C GLN A 31 12.35 1.04 -9.89
N LEU A 32 11.59 0.68 -8.86
CA LEU A 32 12.10 0.15 -7.59
C LEU A 32 12.16 -1.38 -7.57
N VAL A 33 11.17 -2.04 -8.19
CA VAL A 33 10.94 -3.49 -8.10
C VAL A 33 10.56 -4.06 -9.46
N ASP A 34 11.13 -5.22 -9.81
CA ASP A 34 10.60 -6.02 -10.91
C ASP A 34 9.32 -6.71 -10.45
N LEU A 35 8.20 -6.35 -11.05
CA LEU A 35 6.88 -6.89 -10.72
C LEU A 35 6.58 -8.25 -11.35
N ASN A 36 7.41 -8.69 -12.32
CA ASN A 36 7.13 -9.92 -13.07
C ASN A 36 7.12 -11.14 -12.16
N GLY A 37 5.99 -11.83 -12.14
CA GLY A 37 5.82 -13.07 -11.39
C GLY A 37 5.72 -12.90 -9.88
N THR A 38 5.66 -11.66 -9.36
CA THR A 38 5.56 -11.37 -7.92
C THR A 38 4.18 -11.67 -7.36
N ARG A 39 4.16 -12.04 -6.09
CA ARG A 39 2.98 -12.10 -5.24
C ARG A 39 2.87 -10.84 -4.41
N VAL A 40 1.81 -10.07 -4.59
CA VAL A 40 1.64 -8.72 -4.05
C VAL A 40 0.49 -8.66 -3.06
N LEU A 41 0.67 -7.95 -1.94
CA LEU A 41 -0.41 -7.44 -1.11
C LEU A 41 -0.60 -5.95 -1.40
N ASP A 42 -1.74 -5.57 -1.94
CA ASP A 42 -2.17 -4.17 -2.06
C ASP A 42 -3.01 -3.83 -0.82
N PHE A 43 -2.35 -3.21 0.17
CA PHE A 43 -2.92 -2.89 1.47
C PHE A 43 -3.61 -1.54 1.45
N GLY A 44 -4.92 -1.53 1.70
CA GLY A 44 -5.79 -0.37 1.53
C GLY A 44 -5.97 -0.06 0.04
N CYS A 45 -6.32 -1.09 -0.73
CA CYS A 45 -6.35 -1.04 -2.19
C CYS A 45 -7.39 -0.07 -2.76
N GLY A 46 -8.37 0.38 -1.96
CA GLY A 46 -9.49 1.17 -2.43
C GLY A 46 -10.23 0.48 -3.57
N THR A 47 -10.56 1.24 -4.62
CA THR A 47 -11.19 0.72 -5.84
C THR A 47 -10.23 -0.08 -6.74
N GLY A 48 -8.97 -0.30 -6.30
CA GLY A 48 -7.98 -1.10 -7.03
C GLY A 48 -7.33 -0.39 -8.21
N LEU A 49 -7.20 0.92 -8.21
CA LEU A 49 -6.51 1.65 -9.29
C LEU A 49 -5.04 1.21 -9.44
N LEU A 50 -4.33 0.98 -8.34
CA LEU A 50 -2.96 0.46 -8.38
C LEU A 50 -2.95 -1.03 -8.75
N SER A 51 -3.80 -1.85 -8.12
CA SER A 51 -3.97 -3.27 -8.46
C SER A 51 -4.21 -3.48 -9.95
N GLN A 52 -5.06 -2.66 -10.59
CA GLN A 52 -5.33 -2.71 -12.03
C GLN A 52 -4.07 -2.49 -12.87
N LYS A 53 -3.19 -1.57 -12.45
CA LYS A 53 -1.94 -1.28 -13.17
C LYS A 53 -0.91 -2.40 -13.03
N ILE A 54 -0.77 -2.97 -11.85
CA ILE A 54 0.22 -4.03 -11.59
C ILE A 54 -0.26 -5.42 -11.98
N SER A 55 -1.57 -5.63 -12.18
CA SER A 55 -2.16 -6.95 -12.51
C SER A 55 -1.59 -7.57 -13.79
N HIS A 56 -1.17 -6.75 -14.75
CA HIS A 56 -0.59 -7.24 -16.00
C HIS A 56 0.83 -7.83 -15.85
N LEU A 57 1.50 -7.57 -14.73
CA LEU A 57 2.89 -7.96 -14.44
C LEU A 57 2.96 -8.97 -13.30
N ALA A 58 2.21 -8.74 -12.23
CA ALA A 58 2.21 -9.58 -11.05
C ALA A 58 1.60 -10.96 -11.32
N LYS A 59 2.08 -11.98 -10.60
CA LYS A 59 1.52 -13.32 -10.63
C LYS A 59 0.15 -13.37 -9.94
N GLU A 60 0.05 -12.73 -8.79
CA GLU A 60 -1.12 -12.72 -7.92
C GLU A 60 -1.13 -11.46 -7.07
N ILE A 61 -2.29 -10.88 -6.87
CA ILE A 61 -2.49 -9.72 -6.02
C ILE A 61 -3.60 -10.04 -5.01
N ILE A 62 -3.29 -9.89 -3.73
CA ILE A 62 -4.30 -9.84 -2.67
C ILE A 62 -4.61 -8.37 -2.42
N ALA A 63 -5.82 -7.95 -2.74
CA ALA A 63 -6.26 -6.56 -2.63
C ALA A 63 -7.14 -6.42 -1.38
N LEU A 64 -6.57 -5.87 -0.32
CA LEU A 64 -7.21 -5.76 0.99
C LEU A 64 -7.68 -4.32 1.24
N ASP A 65 -8.95 -4.17 1.55
CA ASP A 65 -9.51 -2.91 2.04
C ASP A 65 -10.55 -3.15 3.13
N ILE A 66 -10.76 -2.16 4.00
CA ILE A 66 -11.78 -2.18 5.06
C ILE A 66 -13.18 -1.82 4.53
N SER A 67 -13.24 -1.14 3.39
CA SER A 67 -14.47 -0.63 2.78
C SER A 67 -15.05 -1.67 1.82
N GLU A 68 -16.26 -2.14 2.12
CA GLU A 68 -17.01 -3.02 1.23
C GLU A 68 -17.33 -2.31 -0.10
N GLY A 69 -17.70 -1.02 -0.04
CA GLY A 69 -17.98 -0.23 -1.23
C GLY A 69 -16.77 -0.06 -2.17
N MET A 70 -15.56 0.11 -1.61
CA MET A 70 -14.34 0.16 -2.41
C MET A 70 -14.09 -1.18 -3.12
N ILE A 71 -14.24 -2.29 -2.41
CA ILE A 71 -14.05 -3.63 -2.98
C ILE A 71 -15.12 -3.95 -4.03
N GLU A 72 -16.37 -3.51 -3.85
CA GLU A 72 -17.39 -3.64 -4.89
C GLU A 72 -17.02 -2.93 -6.21
N GLU A 73 -16.35 -1.77 -6.14
CA GLU A 73 -15.84 -1.08 -7.33
C GLU A 73 -14.63 -1.80 -7.95
N LEU A 74 -13.76 -2.39 -7.12
CA LEU A 74 -12.66 -3.23 -7.60
C LEU A 74 -13.19 -4.47 -8.33
N ASP A 75 -14.20 -5.16 -7.79
CA ASP A 75 -14.79 -6.36 -8.39
C ASP A 75 -15.33 -6.12 -9.80
N LYS A 76 -15.88 -4.93 -10.06
CA LYS A 76 -16.38 -4.54 -11.39
C LYS A 76 -15.27 -4.48 -12.46
N LYS A 77 -14.00 -4.43 -12.05
CA LYS A 77 -12.85 -4.42 -12.98
C LYS A 77 -12.49 -5.81 -13.49
N GLU A 78 -13.04 -6.87 -12.88
CA GLU A 78 -12.90 -8.28 -13.30
C GLU A 78 -11.44 -8.68 -13.55
N LEU A 79 -10.53 -8.31 -12.65
CA LEU A 79 -9.10 -8.59 -12.77
C LEU A 79 -8.80 -10.06 -12.40
N PRO A 80 -8.32 -10.90 -13.34
CA PRO A 80 -8.33 -12.36 -13.16
C PRO A 80 -7.33 -12.89 -12.12
N ASN A 81 -6.33 -12.10 -11.75
CA ASN A 81 -5.28 -12.47 -10.79
C ASN A 81 -5.31 -11.59 -9.52
N VAL A 82 -6.43 -10.90 -9.28
CA VAL A 82 -6.65 -10.10 -8.07
C VAL A 82 -7.70 -10.78 -7.21
N GLU A 83 -7.34 -11.10 -5.97
CA GLU A 83 -8.25 -11.61 -4.95
C GLU A 83 -8.63 -10.46 -4.01
N PRO A 84 -9.87 -9.96 -4.07
CA PRO A 84 -10.34 -8.91 -3.19
C PRO A 84 -10.67 -9.46 -1.80
N VAL A 85 -10.30 -8.72 -0.76
CA VAL A 85 -10.56 -9.09 0.65
C VAL A 85 -11.10 -7.87 1.39
N VAL A 86 -12.29 -7.99 1.98
CA VAL A 86 -12.87 -6.96 2.86
C VAL A 86 -12.54 -7.31 4.30
N ASP A 87 -11.51 -6.71 4.87
CA ASP A 87 -11.14 -6.89 6.28
C ASP A 87 -10.12 -5.83 6.72
N ILE A 88 -9.80 -5.85 8.01
CA ILE A 88 -8.70 -5.09 8.61
C ILE A 88 -7.45 -5.97 8.65
N LEU A 89 -6.32 -5.46 8.19
CA LEU A 89 -5.06 -6.17 8.35
C LEU A 89 -4.76 -6.40 9.83
N SER A 90 -4.81 -7.66 10.24
CA SER A 90 -4.64 -8.09 11.62
C SER A 90 -3.92 -9.44 11.68
N ARG A 91 -3.37 -9.78 12.86
CA ARG A 91 -2.78 -11.10 13.09
C ARG A 91 -3.82 -12.21 12.94
N GLY A 92 -5.09 -11.92 13.27
CA GLY A 92 -6.20 -12.86 13.11
C GLY A 92 -6.47 -13.15 11.64
N LEU A 93 -6.59 -12.13 10.80
CA LEU A 93 -6.73 -12.27 9.36
C LEU A 93 -5.55 -13.04 8.76
N ALA A 94 -4.33 -12.62 9.07
CA ALA A 94 -3.11 -13.26 8.57
C ALA A 94 -3.00 -14.75 8.94
N ALA A 95 -3.50 -15.14 10.12
CA ALA A 95 -3.45 -16.53 10.57
C ALA A 95 -4.57 -17.42 10.00
N GLN A 96 -5.73 -16.84 9.66
CA GLN A 96 -6.94 -17.60 9.36
C GLN A 96 -7.34 -17.55 7.88
N HIS A 97 -7.09 -16.44 7.20
CA HIS A 97 -7.51 -16.28 5.81
C HIS A 97 -6.57 -17.00 4.84
N PRO A 98 -7.11 -17.83 3.91
CA PRO A 98 -6.30 -18.60 2.98
C PRO A 98 -5.33 -17.78 2.12
N ALA A 99 -5.72 -16.58 1.72
CA ALA A 99 -4.91 -15.67 0.92
C ALA A 99 -3.60 -15.24 1.63
N PHE A 100 -3.48 -15.39 2.95
CA PHE A 100 -2.29 -15.03 3.72
C PHE A 100 -1.42 -16.23 4.11
N ARG A 101 -1.70 -17.43 3.60
CA ARG A 101 -0.91 -18.64 3.92
C ARG A 101 0.51 -18.60 3.39
N ASN A 102 0.71 -17.94 2.26
CA ASN A 102 2.03 -17.73 1.66
C ASN A 102 2.45 -16.29 1.90
N GLN A 103 3.75 -16.06 2.02
CA GLN A 103 4.31 -14.73 2.16
C GLN A 103 4.24 -13.96 0.83
N PHE A 104 4.52 -12.66 0.88
CA PHE A 104 4.47 -11.76 -0.25
C PHE A 104 5.88 -11.30 -0.64
N ASP A 105 6.14 -11.23 -1.93
CA ASP A 105 7.37 -10.62 -2.46
C ASP A 105 7.33 -9.09 -2.26
N LEU A 106 6.12 -8.54 -2.35
CA LEU A 106 5.88 -7.11 -2.29
C LEU A 106 4.61 -6.80 -1.50
N VAL A 107 4.69 -5.82 -0.62
CA VAL A 107 3.51 -5.16 -0.03
C VAL A 107 3.53 -3.70 -0.46
N VAL A 108 2.43 -3.20 -0.97
CA VAL A 108 2.23 -1.78 -1.32
C VAL A 108 1.11 -1.18 -0.49
N ALA A 109 1.24 0.10 -0.15
CA ALA A 109 0.21 0.89 0.50
C ALA A 109 0.16 2.28 -0.12
N SER A 110 -0.91 2.60 -0.82
CA SER A 110 -1.07 3.83 -1.57
C SER A 110 -2.09 4.74 -0.92
N SER A 111 -1.65 5.79 -0.22
CA SER A 111 -2.47 6.74 0.56
C SER A 111 -3.25 6.05 1.70
N VAL A 112 -2.56 5.24 2.50
CA VAL A 112 -3.16 4.43 3.57
C VAL A 112 -2.53 4.69 4.92
N CYS A 113 -1.20 4.76 5.01
CA CYS A 113 -0.48 4.76 6.28
C CYS A 113 -0.80 5.97 7.15
N GLY A 114 -1.15 7.11 6.53
CA GLY A 114 -1.60 8.32 7.22
C GLY A 114 -2.90 8.15 7.99
N PHE A 115 -3.72 7.16 7.63
CA PHE A 115 -5.01 6.88 8.28
C PHE A 115 -4.93 5.76 9.34
N ILE A 116 -3.77 5.13 9.52
CA ILE A 116 -3.59 4.01 10.45
C ILE A 116 -3.22 4.53 11.85
N PRO A 117 -4.08 4.33 12.87
CA PRO A 117 -3.83 4.85 14.21
C PRO A 117 -2.57 4.28 14.86
N ASN A 118 -2.32 2.98 14.69
CA ASN A 118 -1.12 2.30 15.18
C ASN A 118 -0.28 1.78 14.00
N LEU A 119 0.36 2.72 13.30
CA LEU A 119 1.16 2.41 12.12
C LEU A 119 2.31 1.46 12.43
N GLN A 120 2.94 1.58 13.61
CA GLN A 120 4.05 0.71 14.01
C GLN A 120 3.64 -0.78 14.07
N ASP A 121 2.52 -1.10 14.69
CA ASP A 121 2.04 -2.48 14.79
C ASP A 121 1.68 -3.04 13.41
N THR A 122 1.08 -2.21 12.56
CA THR A 122 0.72 -2.57 11.19
C THR A 122 1.97 -2.85 10.35
N VAL A 123 2.98 -1.98 10.39
CA VAL A 123 4.23 -2.17 9.65
C VAL A 123 5.02 -3.38 10.19
N SER A 124 5.00 -3.61 11.50
CA SER A 124 5.58 -4.81 12.10
C SER A 124 4.90 -6.10 11.63
N LEU A 125 3.57 -6.07 11.47
CA LEU A 125 2.83 -7.20 10.91
C LEU A 125 3.17 -7.40 9.41
N ILE A 126 3.20 -6.33 8.61
CA ILE A 126 3.61 -6.36 7.21
C ILE A 126 4.99 -7.01 7.06
N TYR A 127 5.95 -6.63 7.92
CA TYR A 127 7.28 -7.24 7.92
C TYR A 127 7.23 -8.77 8.06
N THR A 128 6.32 -9.31 8.88
CA THR A 128 6.18 -10.76 9.06
C THR A 128 5.52 -11.46 7.86
N LEU A 129 4.75 -10.72 7.06
CA LEU A 129 4.06 -11.23 5.87
C LEU A 129 4.98 -11.25 4.63
N LEU A 130 6.10 -10.54 4.65
CA LEU A 130 7.05 -10.50 3.56
C LEU A 130 7.97 -11.72 3.55
N GLU A 131 8.26 -12.21 2.34
CA GLU A 131 9.35 -13.16 2.08
C GLU A 131 10.72 -12.57 2.47
N ASN A 132 11.73 -13.41 2.52
CA ASN A 132 13.11 -12.94 2.55
C ASN A 132 13.37 -12.16 1.26
N ASP A 133 14.10 -11.05 1.34
CA ASP A 133 14.25 -10.04 0.28
C ASP A 133 12.97 -9.28 -0.10
N GLY A 134 11.84 -9.58 0.53
CA GLY A 134 10.59 -8.89 0.27
C GLY A 134 10.66 -7.40 0.58
N THR A 135 9.86 -6.64 -0.15
CA THR A 135 9.85 -5.18 -0.08
C THR A 135 8.50 -4.66 0.37
N PHE A 136 8.50 -3.70 1.27
CA PHE A 136 7.33 -2.87 1.58
C PHE A 136 7.54 -1.47 1.03
N VAL A 137 6.57 -0.94 0.28
CA VAL A 137 6.57 0.43 -0.22
C VAL A 137 5.26 1.09 0.14
N HIS A 138 5.33 2.30 0.68
CA HIS A 138 4.13 3.09 0.91
C HIS A 138 4.28 4.50 0.34
N TRP A 139 3.16 5.09 -0.09
CA TRP A 139 3.05 6.47 -0.56
C TRP A 139 1.92 7.15 0.20
N ASP A 140 2.24 8.28 0.82
CA ASP A 140 1.28 9.05 1.61
C ASP A 140 1.50 10.55 1.39
N TRP A 141 0.50 11.36 1.73
CA TRP A 141 0.70 12.80 1.75
C TRP A 141 1.84 13.16 2.71
N TYR A 142 2.79 13.95 2.23
CA TYR A 142 3.90 14.40 3.05
C TYR A 142 3.45 15.42 4.08
N LEU A 143 3.82 15.21 5.33
CA LEU A 143 3.63 16.15 6.43
C LEU A 143 4.99 16.64 6.93
N GLU A 144 5.07 17.93 7.30
CA GLU A 144 6.27 18.49 7.95
C GLU A 144 6.40 18.02 9.40
N SER A 145 5.27 17.68 10.04
CA SER A 145 5.23 17.17 11.41
C SER A 145 4.09 16.17 11.61
N ASP A 146 4.22 15.29 12.61
CA ASP A 146 3.20 14.27 12.95
C ASP A 146 1.97 14.83 13.67
N ASN A 147 1.85 16.14 13.82
CA ASN A 147 0.73 16.81 14.49
C ASN A 147 -0.45 17.09 13.54
N GLU A 148 -0.32 16.75 12.27
CA GLU A 148 -1.35 16.93 11.26
C GLU A 148 -2.03 15.60 10.95
N ASP A 149 -3.31 15.65 10.57
CA ASP A 149 -4.08 14.47 10.19
C ASP A 149 -3.85 14.12 8.70
N TYR A 150 -4.00 12.84 8.37
CA TYR A 150 -4.11 12.31 7.00
C TYR A 150 -2.82 12.28 6.16
N GLY A 151 -1.67 12.17 6.78
CA GLY A 151 -0.40 12.02 6.08
C GLY A 151 0.68 11.38 6.95
N VAL A 152 1.91 11.36 6.45
CA VAL A 152 3.06 10.78 7.14
C VAL A 152 4.25 11.72 7.02
N SER A 153 4.94 12.01 8.14
CA SER A 153 6.20 12.72 8.12
C SER A 153 7.35 11.80 7.72
N GLN A 154 8.43 12.37 7.20
CA GLN A 154 9.66 11.63 6.90
C GLN A 154 10.15 10.86 8.14
N GLN A 155 10.22 11.55 9.29
CA GLN A 155 10.69 10.97 10.55
C GLN A 155 9.84 9.78 11.01
N ARG A 156 8.51 9.90 10.88
CA ARG A 156 7.58 8.81 11.24
C ARG A 156 7.78 7.60 10.33
N SER A 157 7.91 7.80 9.02
CA SER A 157 8.18 6.73 8.06
C SER A 157 9.50 6.02 8.39
N GLU A 158 10.60 6.76 8.55
CA GLU A 158 11.91 6.20 8.90
C GLU A 158 11.86 5.40 10.21
N ASN A 159 11.20 5.94 11.24
CA ASN A 159 11.09 5.30 12.55
C ASN A 159 10.32 3.98 12.48
N VAL A 160 9.15 3.96 11.84
CA VAL A 160 8.30 2.74 11.81
C VAL A 160 8.92 1.64 10.96
N LEU A 161 9.57 1.98 9.85
CA LEU A 161 10.27 1.02 9.01
C LEU A 161 11.49 0.42 9.74
N SER A 162 12.31 1.28 10.34
CA SER A 162 13.50 0.84 11.10
C SER A 162 13.11 -0.01 12.30
N ALA A 163 12.11 0.39 13.08
CA ALA A 163 11.66 -0.33 14.26
C ALA A 163 10.98 -1.67 13.92
N ALA A 164 10.41 -1.82 12.71
CA ALA A 164 9.88 -3.10 12.23
C ALA A 164 10.97 -4.11 11.86
N GLY A 165 12.23 -3.66 11.67
CA GLY A 165 13.38 -4.52 11.40
C GLY A 165 13.80 -4.57 9.93
N PHE A 166 13.34 -3.66 9.07
CA PHE A 166 13.82 -3.59 7.70
C PHE A 166 15.32 -3.25 7.65
N ALA A 167 16.07 -4.01 6.87
CA ALA A 167 17.52 -3.87 6.76
C ALA A 167 17.93 -2.63 5.94
N VAL A 168 17.12 -2.27 4.97
CA VAL A 168 17.28 -1.05 4.17
C VAL A 168 16.02 -0.22 4.32
N VAL A 169 16.19 1.05 4.67
CA VAL A 169 15.11 2.03 4.80
C VAL A 169 15.46 3.26 3.97
N GLU A 170 14.60 3.61 3.03
CA GLU A 170 14.74 4.80 2.19
C GLU A 170 13.44 5.60 2.26
N VAL A 171 13.54 6.90 2.49
CA VAL A 171 12.38 7.81 2.50
C VAL A 171 12.68 9.01 1.61
N SER A 172 11.74 9.35 0.75
CA SER A 172 11.87 10.44 -0.22
C SER A 172 10.52 11.07 -0.54
N THR A 173 10.54 12.16 -1.30
CA THR A 173 9.32 12.81 -1.85
C THR A 173 9.43 12.85 -3.38
N PRO A 174 9.17 11.73 -4.08
CA PRO A 174 9.51 11.58 -5.49
C PRO A 174 8.63 12.37 -6.45
N PHE A 175 7.42 12.76 -6.04
CA PHE A 175 6.49 13.53 -6.86
C PHE A 175 5.54 14.37 -6.02
N SER A 176 4.82 15.26 -6.68
CA SER A 176 3.73 16.07 -6.10
C SER A 176 2.47 15.94 -6.96
N ILE A 177 1.34 16.21 -6.36
CA ILE A 177 0.03 16.22 -7.03
C ILE A 177 -0.56 17.64 -6.93
N ASP A 178 -1.00 18.17 -8.06
CA ASP A 178 -1.75 19.41 -8.11
C ASP A 178 -3.18 19.19 -7.62
N THR A 179 -3.57 19.91 -6.60
CA THR A 179 -4.93 19.88 -6.05
C THR A 179 -5.55 21.28 -6.08
N PRO A 180 -6.88 21.40 -5.94
CA PRO A 180 -7.52 22.71 -5.83
C PRO A 180 -6.99 23.57 -4.68
N GLN A 181 -6.38 22.95 -3.65
CA GLN A 181 -5.78 23.61 -2.50
C GLN A 181 -4.31 23.97 -2.70
N GLY A 182 -3.69 23.54 -3.80
CA GLY A 182 -2.28 23.73 -4.15
C GLY A 182 -1.54 22.45 -4.42
N GLU A 183 -0.25 22.55 -4.66
CA GLU A 183 0.64 21.41 -4.87
C GLU A 183 0.90 20.68 -3.54
N LEU A 184 0.58 19.39 -3.49
CA LEU A 184 0.83 18.52 -2.35
C LEU A 184 1.92 17.51 -2.68
N LYS A 185 2.97 17.49 -1.87
CA LYS A 185 4.06 16.51 -1.98
C LYS A 185 3.59 15.13 -1.52
N VAL A 186 4.08 14.10 -2.18
CA VAL A 186 3.87 12.71 -1.79
C VAL A 186 5.18 12.13 -1.27
N LEU A 187 5.13 11.64 -0.04
CA LEU A 187 6.21 10.89 0.58
C LEU A 187 6.15 9.44 0.10
N MET A 188 7.30 8.86 -0.17
CA MET A 188 7.50 7.44 -0.42
C MET A 188 8.45 6.87 0.62
N GLY A 189 8.02 5.84 1.34
CA GLY A 189 8.84 5.04 2.23
C GLY A 189 9.05 3.64 1.67
N VAL A 190 10.31 3.20 1.64
CA VAL A 190 10.71 1.86 1.18
C VAL A 190 11.42 1.13 2.30
N GLY A 191 10.93 -0.06 2.63
CA GLY A 191 11.58 -0.99 3.54
C GLY A 191 11.91 -2.30 2.84
N ARG A 192 13.18 -2.74 2.85
CA ARG A 192 13.59 -4.04 2.29
C ARG A 192 13.99 -4.97 3.42
N LYS A 193 13.42 -6.16 3.39
CA LYS A 193 13.78 -7.23 4.33
C LYS A 193 15.11 -7.84 3.88
N GLN A 194 15.96 -8.20 4.85
CA GLN A 194 17.25 -8.83 4.50
C GLN A 194 17.04 -10.26 4.01
N ALA A 195 17.77 -10.63 2.93
CA ALA A 195 17.94 -12.02 2.58
C ALA A 195 18.56 -12.79 3.74
N LEU A 196 18.01 -13.94 4.06
CA LEU A 196 18.75 -14.88 4.89
C LEU A 196 19.82 -15.54 4.01
N PRO A 197 21.07 -15.67 4.50
CA PRO A 197 22.08 -16.40 3.75
C PRO A 197 21.59 -17.83 3.52
N ASP A 198 21.78 -18.33 2.32
CA ASP A 198 21.53 -19.74 2.00
C ASP A 198 22.31 -20.63 2.98
N LEU A 199 21.57 -21.51 3.69
CA LEU A 199 22.15 -22.47 4.64
C LEU A 199 22.80 -23.64 3.91
#